data_b03dea68d963b203ba12cbe163b570eb
#
_entry.id   b03dea68d963b203ba12cbe163b570eb
#
_cell.length_a   1.000
_cell.length_b   1.000
_cell.length_c   1.000
_cell.angle_alpha   90.00
_cell.angle_beta   90.00
_cell.angle_gamma   90.00
#
_symmetry.space_group_name_H-M   'P 1'
#
loop_
_entity.id
_entity.type
_entity.pdbx_description
1 polymer ?
#
loop_
_entity_poly.entity_id
_entity_poly.type
_entity_poly.pdbx_seq_one_letter_code
_entity_poly.pdbx_strand_id
1 'polypeptide(L)'
;MSQNETRVAVMGIIVENRDAVAELNELLHNHGQYIIGRLGIPYKEKGVSVISVAIDAPQDITAALSGKIGRLPGVSVKTAYSNVVSAVSLGLEKEERDHV
;
A
#
# COMPACT_ATOMS: atom_id res chain seq x y z
N MET A 1 11.18 16.28 0.69
CA MET A 1 10.75 15.54 1.87
C MET A 1 11.96 14.98 2.57
N SER A 2 12.06 15.13 3.86
CA SER A 2 13.21 14.61 4.57
C SER A 2 13.12 13.09 4.68
N GLN A 3 14.26 12.45 4.98
CA GLN A 3 14.29 11.00 5.12
C GLN A 3 13.43 10.50 6.27
N ASN A 4 13.17 11.37 7.25
CA ASN A 4 12.39 10.97 8.41
C ASN A 4 10.90 11.17 8.23
N GLU A 5 10.52 11.81 7.13
CA GLU A 5 9.11 12.04 6.88
C GLU A 5 8.49 10.84 6.21
N THR A 6 7.35 10.44 6.73
CA THR A 6 6.60 9.35 6.12
C THR A 6 5.21 9.84 5.81
N ARG A 7 4.57 9.19 4.89
CA ARG A 7 3.22 9.53 4.47
C ARG A 7 2.40 8.25 4.36
N VAL A 8 1.23 8.29 4.96
CA VAL A 8 0.32 7.15 4.85
C VAL A 8 -0.27 7.12 3.46
N ALA A 9 -0.37 5.93 2.91
CA ALA A 9 -0.96 5.72 1.59
C ALA A 9 -1.69 4.40 1.58
N VAL A 10 -2.61 4.26 0.64
CA VAL A 10 -3.33 3.01 0.42
C VAL A 10 -3.16 2.64 -1.03
N MET A 11 -2.66 1.43 -1.27
CA MET A 11 -2.53 0.90 -2.61
C MET A 11 -3.67 -0.07 -2.87
N GLY A 12 -4.45 0.21 -3.93
CA GLY A 12 -5.46 -0.71 -4.40
C GLY A 12 -4.88 -1.50 -5.56
N ILE A 13 -4.88 -2.82 -5.44
CA ILE A 13 -4.20 -3.71 -6.38
C ILE A 13 -5.21 -4.72 -6.91
N ILE A 14 -5.26 -4.85 -8.22
CA ILE A 14 -6.09 -5.88 -8.87
C ILE A 14 -5.14 -6.84 -9.57
N VAL A 15 -5.24 -8.12 -9.24
CA VAL A 15 -4.40 -9.15 -9.83
C VAL A 15 -5.28 -10.02 -10.72
N GLU A 16 -5.01 -9.97 -12.02
CA GLU A 16 -5.76 -10.77 -13.00
C GLU A 16 -4.97 -11.99 -13.44
N ASN A 17 -3.67 -12.05 -13.12
CA ASN A 17 -2.81 -13.15 -13.49
C ASN A 17 -2.33 -13.85 -12.22
N ARG A 18 -2.83 -15.06 -12.02
CA ARG A 18 -2.50 -15.81 -10.81
C ARG A 18 -0.99 -16.05 -10.67
N ASP A 19 -0.29 -16.12 -11.79
CA ASP A 19 1.15 -16.38 -11.76
C ASP A 19 1.93 -15.21 -11.15
N ALA A 20 1.34 -14.01 -11.07
CA ALA A 20 2.01 -12.86 -10.49
C ALA A 20 1.94 -12.83 -8.96
N VAL A 21 1.12 -13.69 -8.36
CA VAL A 21 0.86 -13.60 -6.92
C VAL A 21 2.11 -13.82 -6.10
N ALA A 22 2.94 -14.77 -6.49
CA ALA A 22 4.15 -15.07 -5.73
C ALA A 22 5.10 -13.87 -5.70
N GLU A 23 5.31 -13.23 -6.85
CA GLU A 23 6.18 -12.06 -6.92
C GLU A 23 5.59 -10.87 -6.16
N LEU A 24 4.28 -10.69 -6.27
CA LEU A 24 3.61 -9.63 -5.53
C LEU A 24 3.79 -9.83 -4.03
N ASN A 25 3.57 -11.04 -3.55
CA ASN A 25 3.71 -11.32 -2.13
C ASN A 25 5.15 -11.11 -1.66
N GLU A 26 6.12 -11.43 -2.50
CA GLU A 26 7.51 -11.20 -2.15
C GLU A 26 7.83 -9.72 -2.06
N LEU A 27 7.33 -8.92 -2.99
CA LEU A 27 7.51 -7.46 -2.93
C LEU A 27 6.92 -6.89 -1.65
N LEU A 28 5.72 -7.33 -1.31
CA LEU A 28 5.07 -6.83 -0.10
C LEU A 28 5.81 -7.30 1.16
N HIS A 29 6.28 -8.52 1.15
CA HIS A 29 7.04 -9.05 2.30
C HIS A 29 8.32 -8.24 2.53
N ASN A 30 9.01 -7.90 1.45
CA ASN A 30 10.25 -7.15 1.55
C ASN A 30 10.04 -5.73 2.04
N HIS A 31 8.82 -5.24 2.02
CA HIS A 31 8.47 -3.91 2.50
C HIS A 31 7.63 -3.96 3.76
N GLY A 32 7.64 -5.12 4.46
CA GLY A 32 6.77 -5.34 5.61
C GLY A 32 6.92 -4.33 6.72
N GLN A 33 8.13 -3.77 6.88
CA GLN A 33 8.35 -2.79 7.95
C GLN A 33 7.55 -1.52 7.75
N TYR A 34 7.11 -1.25 6.54
CA TYR A 34 6.32 -0.05 6.23
C TYR A 34 4.83 -0.33 6.18
N ILE A 35 4.43 -1.59 6.13
CA ILE A 35 3.03 -1.94 5.90
C ILE A 35 2.28 -1.92 7.23
N ILE A 36 1.21 -1.11 7.27
CA ILE A 36 0.35 -1.01 8.44
C ILE A 36 -0.62 -2.19 8.48
N GLY A 37 -1.11 -2.60 7.33
CA GLY A 37 -2.03 -3.71 7.22
C GLY A 37 -2.36 -3.99 5.77
N ARG A 38 -2.93 -5.16 5.53
CA ARG A 38 -3.33 -5.52 4.17
C ARG A 38 -4.55 -6.43 4.23
N LEU A 39 -5.33 -6.37 3.16
CA LEU A 39 -6.52 -7.19 3.02
C LEU A 39 -6.53 -7.74 1.60
N GLY A 40 -6.69 -9.05 1.47
CA GLY A 40 -6.78 -9.67 0.17
C GLY A 40 -8.09 -10.42 0.04
N ILE A 41 -8.77 -10.22 -1.07
CA ILE A 41 -10.05 -10.86 -1.33
C ILE A 41 -9.99 -11.54 -2.68
N PRO A 42 -9.94 -12.89 -2.72
CA PRO A 42 -10.04 -13.59 -3.99
C PRO A 42 -11.48 -13.52 -4.48
N TYR A 43 -11.66 -13.04 -5.69
CA TYR A 43 -13.00 -12.92 -6.27
C TYR A 43 -13.09 -13.89 -7.43
N LYS A 44 -13.54 -15.09 -7.12
CA LYS A 44 -13.51 -16.19 -8.08
C LYS A 44 -14.42 -15.98 -9.26
N GLU A 45 -15.53 -15.27 -9.05
CA GLU A 45 -16.50 -15.06 -10.12
C GLU A 45 -15.89 -14.36 -11.32
N LYS A 46 -14.88 -13.52 -11.10
CA LYS A 46 -14.23 -12.83 -12.20
C LYS A 46 -12.77 -13.23 -12.34
N GLY A 47 -12.32 -14.20 -11.57
CA GLY A 47 -10.97 -14.71 -11.69
C GLY A 47 -9.90 -13.71 -11.28
N VAL A 48 -10.21 -12.78 -10.38
CA VAL A 48 -9.25 -11.76 -9.95
C VAL A 48 -9.09 -11.80 -8.44
N SER A 49 -7.99 -11.23 -7.98
CA SER A 49 -7.80 -10.96 -6.55
C SER A 49 -7.75 -9.46 -6.34
N VAL A 50 -8.43 -9.00 -5.32
CA VAL A 50 -8.48 -7.58 -4.96
C VAL A 50 -7.69 -7.43 -3.66
N ILE A 51 -6.65 -6.60 -3.70
CA ILE A 51 -5.76 -6.46 -2.54
C ILE A 51 -5.66 -4.99 -2.18
N SER A 52 -5.81 -4.71 -0.90
CA SER A 52 -5.65 -3.36 -0.37
C SER A 52 -4.50 -3.38 0.62
N VAL A 53 -3.56 -2.46 0.47
CA VAL A 53 -2.39 -2.38 1.33
C VAL A 53 -2.29 -0.97 1.88
N ALA A 54 -2.30 -0.86 3.21
CA ALA A 54 -2.07 0.42 3.87
C ALA A 54 -0.60 0.47 4.27
N ILE A 55 0.06 1.58 3.96
CA ILE A 55 1.50 1.72 4.13
C ILE A 55 1.81 3.09 4.71
N ASP A 56 2.84 3.15 5.54
CA ASP A 56 3.35 4.41 6.05
C ASP A 56 4.85 4.41 5.82
N ALA A 57 5.29 5.16 4.84
CA ALA A 57 6.68 5.10 4.38
C ALA A 57 7.08 6.42 3.76
N PRO A 58 8.40 6.67 3.60
CA PRO A 58 8.82 7.78 2.77
C PRO A 58 8.18 7.66 1.39
N GLN A 59 7.79 8.78 0.85
CA GLN A 59 6.99 8.77 -0.38
C GLN A 59 7.71 8.08 -1.54
N ASP A 60 9.03 8.24 -1.62
CA ASP A 60 9.79 7.62 -2.69
C ASP A 60 9.79 6.08 -2.57
N ILE A 61 9.74 5.57 -1.36
CA ILE A 61 9.66 4.12 -1.15
C ILE A 61 8.30 3.60 -1.65
N THR A 62 7.22 4.28 -1.27
CA THR A 62 5.89 3.88 -1.72
C THR A 62 5.77 3.95 -3.23
N ALA A 63 6.30 5.02 -3.83
CA ALA A 63 6.24 5.18 -5.28
C ALA A 63 7.03 4.08 -5.99
N ALA A 64 8.20 3.75 -5.47
CA ALA A 64 9.01 2.69 -6.07
C ALA A 64 8.32 1.33 -5.96
N LEU A 65 7.72 1.04 -4.82
CA LEU A 65 6.99 -0.21 -4.64
C LEU A 65 5.79 -0.28 -5.57
N SER A 66 5.02 0.81 -5.66
CA SER A 66 3.88 0.87 -6.55
C SER A 66 4.31 0.63 -8.01
N GLY A 67 5.43 1.21 -8.41
CA GLY A 67 5.96 1.02 -9.75
C GLY A 67 6.33 -0.43 -10.03
N LYS A 68 6.96 -1.09 -9.07
CA LYS A 68 7.33 -2.49 -9.22
C LYS A 68 6.09 -3.37 -9.32
N ILE A 69 5.10 -3.11 -8.49
CA ILE A 69 3.85 -3.88 -8.52
C ILE A 69 3.15 -3.69 -9.86
N GLY A 70 3.10 -2.46 -10.34
CA GLY A 70 2.41 -2.18 -11.60
C GLY A 70 3.07 -2.77 -12.81
N ARG A 71 4.33 -3.17 -12.72
CA ARG A 71 5.02 -3.82 -13.82
C ARG A 71 4.83 -5.33 -13.87
N LEU A 72 4.22 -5.91 -12.83
CA LEU A 72 3.94 -7.34 -12.87
C LEU A 72 2.85 -7.64 -13.90
N PRO A 73 2.99 -8.72 -14.66
CA PRO A 73 2.00 -9.04 -15.68
C PRO A 73 0.62 -9.25 -15.08
N GLY A 74 -0.40 -8.61 -15.66
CA GLY A 74 -1.77 -8.79 -15.21
C GLY A 74 -2.07 -8.16 -13.86
N VAL A 75 -1.27 -7.19 -13.43
CA VAL A 75 -1.48 -6.51 -12.15
C VAL A 75 -1.64 -5.03 -12.41
N SER A 76 -2.68 -4.44 -11.83
CA SER A 76 -2.86 -2.98 -11.84
C SER A 76 -2.84 -2.46 -10.42
N VAL A 77 -2.33 -1.24 -10.25
CA VAL A 77 -2.24 -0.63 -8.94
C VAL A 77 -2.56 0.85 -9.05
N LYS A 78 -3.29 1.34 -8.05
CA LYS A 78 -3.51 2.77 -7.86
C LYS A 78 -3.23 3.09 -6.40
N THR A 79 -2.59 4.23 -6.18
CA THR A 79 -2.17 4.61 -4.83
C THR A 79 -2.80 5.94 -4.46
N ALA A 80 -3.44 5.97 -3.31
CA ALA A 80 -3.99 7.19 -2.75
C ALA A 80 -3.12 7.60 -1.58
N TYR A 81 -2.63 8.84 -1.60
CA TYR A 81 -1.75 9.36 -0.57
C TYR A 81 -2.52 10.27 0.38
N SER A 82 -2.22 10.15 1.66
CA SER A 82 -2.72 11.09 2.64
C SER A 82 -2.04 12.43 2.45
N ASN A 83 -2.76 13.51 2.77
CA ASN A 83 -2.16 14.83 2.80
C ASN A 83 -1.39 15.08 4.10
N VAL A 84 -1.54 14.20 5.08
CA VAL A 84 -0.85 14.32 6.35
C VAL A 84 0.52 13.71 6.22
N VAL A 85 1.54 14.49 6.53
CA VAL A 85 2.92 14.05 6.43
C VAL A 85 3.54 14.12 7.80
N SER A 86 4.20 13.03 8.20
CA SER A 86 5.00 13.00 9.41
C SER A 86 4.24 13.52 10.62
N ALA A 87 3.34 12.74 11.11
CA ALA A 87 2.46 13.14 12.21
C ALA A 87 3.14 13.15 13.56
N VAL A 88 4.45 13.10 13.60
CA VAL A 88 5.19 13.00 14.85
C VAL A 88 4.80 14.07 15.85
N SER A 89 4.64 15.28 15.38
CA SER A 89 4.36 16.41 16.27
C SER A 89 2.89 16.56 16.57
N LEU A 90 2.07 15.67 16.09
CA LEU A 90 0.64 15.90 16.09
C LEU A 90 -0.09 14.92 16.98
N GLY A 91 0.29 14.91 18.24
CA GLY A 91 -0.40 14.06 19.20
C GLY A 91 -1.89 14.35 19.27
N LEU A 92 -2.27 15.55 18.95
CA LEU A 92 -3.69 15.91 18.97
C LEU A 92 -4.51 15.15 17.96
N GLU A 93 -3.88 14.71 16.90
CA GLU A 93 -4.60 14.01 15.86
C GLU A 93 -5.13 12.66 16.30
N LYS A 94 -4.54 12.11 17.32
CA LYS A 94 -5.00 10.81 17.82
C LYS A 94 -6.41 10.89 18.33
N GLU A 95 -6.77 12.01 18.91
CA GLU A 95 -8.12 12.16 19.43
C GLU A 95 -9.13 12.30 18.32
N GLU A 96 -8.73 12.95 17.26
CA GLU A 96 -9.63 13.13 16.14
C GLU A 96 -9.92 11.84 15.42
N ARG A 97 -8.96 10.93 15.41
CA ARG A 97 -9.18 9.66 14.74
C ARG A 97 -10.23 8.81 15.41
N ASP A 98 -10.48 9.05 16.65
CA ASP A 98 -11.50 8.30 17.37
C ASP A 98 -12.89 8.57 16.84
N HIS A 99 -13.05 9.61 16.06
CA HIS A 99 -14.35 10.00 15.53
C HIS A 99 -14.60 9.45 14.13
N VAL A 100 -13.66 8.82 13.56
CA VAL A 100 -13.77 8.35 12.18
C VAL A 100 -14.45 7.01 12.06
#